data_887246e0b1b6928f64060bb65cbc9476
#
_entry.id   887246e0b1b6928f64060bb65cbc9476
#
_cell.length_a   1.000
_cell.length_b   1.000
_cell.length_c   1.000
_cell.angle_alpha   90.00
_cell.angle_beta   90.00
_cell.angle_gamma   90.00
#
_symmetry.space_group_name_H-M   'P 1'
#
loop_
_entity.id
_entity.type
_entity.pdbx_description
1 polymer ?
#
loop_
_entity_poly.entity_id
_entity_poly.type
_entity_poly.pdbx_seq_one_letter_code
_entity_poly.pdbx_strand_id
1 'polypeptide(L)'
;MGYFVVISGVCGSRLAAMNLDPHADLVTLLRSVVDVESVSGNEKQLADLVEELLRAQSHLEVVRDGDCVVARTRLGREQRVVVAGHLDTVPVAGNLPSTVEETPEGVVIHGRGTVDMKGGVAVALKLACELDQPRFDVTWVFYDHEEVDASLNGLGRLADNRPDLLEADFAVLMEPTGARVEGGCQGTIRIRITVEGRAAHSARAWMGNNAVHGLADLLTQLAAYEPRRIDVEGLEYREGLNAVRIGGGVAGNVIPPQAWVEINYRFAPDKSLDEALGYLREVFDGYRFEVTDLSPAARPGLDRPLAQEFVNAVGGEALPKYGWTDVSRFSALGIPAVNYGPGDSSLAHRDDERCPADHLKICADGLRRWLA
;
A
#
# COMPACT_ATOMS: atom_id res chain seq x y z
N MET A 1 -5.82 -8.75 66.36
CA MET A 1 -6.92 -8.28 65.50
C MET A 1 -6.53 -6.91 64.97
N GLY A 2 -6.01 -6.87 63.77
CA GLY A 2 -5.62 -5.63 63.08
C GLY A 2 -6.24 -5.66 61.71
N TYR A 3 -7.17 -4.76 61.45
CA TYR A 3 -7.85 -4.60 60.18
C TYR A 3 -6.94 -3.80 59.23
N PHE A 4 -6.54 -4.43 58.12
CA PHE A 4 -5.96 -3.72 56.97
C PHE A 4 -7.10 -3.22 56.08
N VAL A 5 -7.23 -1.92 55.95
CA VAL A 5 -8.09 -1.25 54.96
C VAL A 5 -7.30 -1.16 53.69
N VAL A 6 -7.71 -1.93 52.64
CA VAL A 6 -7.22 -1.77 51.29
C VAL A 6 -8.01 -0.64 50.63
N ILE A 7 -7.36 0.49 50.43
CA ILE A 7 -7.92 1.55 49.59
C ILE A 7 -7.62 1.21 48.15
N SER A 8 -8.64 0.73 47.40
CA SER A 8 -8.58 0.59 45.96
C SER A 8 -8.66 1.99 45.33
N GLY A 9 -7.49 2.50 44.97
CA GLY A 9 -7.41 3.67 44.09
C GLY A 9 -7.82 3.28 42.70
N VAL A 10 -9.03 3.70 42.27
CA VAL A 10 -9.45 3.67 40.88
C VAL A 10 -8.64 4.74 40.16
N CYS A 11 -7.56 4.31 39.51
CA CYS A 11 -6.82 5.15 38.56
C CYS A 11 -7.69 5.27 37.28
N GLY A 12 -8.61 6.24 37.31
CA GLY A 12 -9.30 6.69 36.11
C GLY A 12 -8.33 7.50 35.26
N SER A 13 -7.58 6.83 34.39
CA SER A 13 -6.92 7.52 33.29
C SER A 13 -8.03 8.12 32.41
N ARG A 14 -8.28 9.43 32.55
CA ARG A 14 -8.94 10.20 31.50
C ARG A 14 -8.09 9.96 30.26
N LEU A 15 -8.60 9.17 29.29
CA LEU A 15 -8.18 9.27 27.91
C LEU A 15 -8.31 10.75 27.54
N ALA A 16 -7.19 11.46 27.43
CA ALA A 16 -7.19 12.76 26.81
C ALA A 16 -7.87 12.55 25.43
N ALA A 17 -8.86 13.37 25.11
CA ALA A 17 -9.51 13.27 23.83
C ALA A 17 -8.42 13.40 22.77
N MET A 18 -8.14 12.30 22.04
CA MET A 18 -7.21 12.32 20.91
C MET A 18 -7.84 13.26 19.89
N ASN A 19 -7.12 14.29 19.51
CA ASN A 19 -7.56 15.27 18.52
C ASN A 19 -6.41 15.50 17.54
N LEU A 20 -6.70 15.62 16.26
CA LEU A 20 -5.73 16.01 15.25
C LEU A 20 -5.73 17.53 15.15
N ASP A 21 -4.55 18.14 15.37
CA ASP A 21 -4.39 19.60 15.28
C ASP A 21 -3.82 19.99 13.90
N PRO A 22 -4.58 20.67 13.03
CA PRO A 22 -4.11 21.09 11.72
C PRO A 22 -3.01 22.14 11.79
N HIS A 23 -2.86 22.85 12.92
CA HIS A 23 -1.84 23.88 13.11
C HIS A 23 -0.51 23.31 13.66
N ALA A 24 -0.50 22.07 14.14
CA ALA A 24 0.71 21.38 14.56
C ALA A 24 1.76 21.30 13.44
N ASP A 25 3.03 21.22 13.80
CA ASP A 25 4.07 20.85 12.83
C ASP A 25 3.87 19.42 12.32
N LEU A 26 4.52 19.09 11.21
CA LEU A 26 4.34 17.79 10.54
C LEU A 26 4.76 16.60 11.40
N VAL A 27 5.78 16.74 12.25
CA VAL A 27 6.23 15.66 13.15
C VAL A 27 5.17 15.40 14.22
N THR A 28 4.64 16.45 14.82
CA THR A 28 3.58 16.35 15.83
C THR A 28 2.29 15.78 15.23
N LEU A 29 1.89 16.24 14.03
CA LEU A 29 0.72 15.73 13.34
C LEU A 29 0.90 14.26 12.95
N LEU A 30 2.05 13.87 12.38
CA LEU A 30 2.34 12.47 12.07
C LEU A 30 2.22 11.58 13.31
N ARG A 31 2.82 11.98 14.44
CA ARG A 31 2.75 11.22 15.67
C ARG A 31 1.30 11.06 16.14
N SER A 32 0.51 12.12 16.08
CA SER A 32 -0.92 12.07 16.44
C SER A 32 -1.71 11.08 15.57
N VAL A 33 -1.40 10.99 14.27
CA VAL A 33 -2.02 10.03 13.34
C VAL A 33 -1.50 8.61 13.58
N VAL A 34 -0.21 8.43 13.81
CA VAL A 34 0.43 7.12 14.06
C VAL A 34 -0.04 6.50 15.35
N ASP A 35 -0.16 7.29 16.43
CA ASP A 35 -0.51 6.82 17.77
C ASP A 35 -1.99 6.40 17.90
N VAL A 36 -2.82 6.69 16.91
CA VAL A 36 -4.12 6.03 16.75
C VAL A 36 -3.90 4.69 16.03
N GLU A 37 -4.01 3.58 16.77
CA GLU A 37 -3.93 2.25 16.16
C GLU A 37 -5.03 2.08 15.12
N SER A 38 -4.66 1.67 13.90
CA SER A 38 -5.59 1.41 12.80
C SER A 38 -5.10 0.23 11.95
N VAL A 39 -4.85 -0.92 12.58
CA VAL A 39 -4.63 -2.16 11.87
C VAL A 39 -5.85 -2.46 10.99
N SER A 40 -5.63 -2.97 9.75
CA SER A 40 -6.71 -3.22 8.77
C SER A 40 -7.94 -3.88 9.40
N GLY A 41 -9.10 -3.25 9.24
CA GLY A 41 -10.37 -3.59 9.88
C GLY A 41 -10.62 -2.87 11.22
N ASN A 42 -9.71 -1.99 11.67
CA ASN A 42 -9.85 -1.18 12.88
C ASN A 42 -9.57 0.32 12.63
N GLU A 43 -9.87 0.79 11.42
CA GLU A 43 -9.58 2.18 10.99
C GLU A 43 -10.55 3.21 11.54
N LYS A 44 -11.71 2.76 12.02
CA LYS A 44 -12.85 3.64 12.37
C LYS A 44 -12.45 4.83 13.24
N GLN A 45 -11.65 4.63 14.28
CA GLN A 45 -11.26 5.71 15.19
C GLN A 45 -10.43 6.78 14.48
N LEU A 46 -9.45 6.36 13.66
CA LEU A 46 -8.64 7.30 12.88
C LEU A 46 -9.48 8.02 11.83
N ALA A 47 -10.34 7.28 11.14
CA ALA A 47 -11.24 7.84 10.14
C ALA A 47 -12.23 8.86 10.73
N ASP A 48 -12.74 8.62 11.94
CA ASP A 48 -13.61 9.59 12.65
C ASP A 48 -12.84 10.89 12.97
N LEU A 49 -11.59 10.80 13.43
CA LEU A 49 -10.74 11.97 13.70
C LEU A 49 -10.38 12.74 12.42
N VAL A 50 -10.09 12.04 11.34
CA VAL A 50 -9.84 12.63 10.02
C VAL A 50 -11.08 13.35 9.51
N GLU A 51 -12.26 12.73 9.61
CA GLU A 51 -13.52 13.34 9.22
C GLU A 51 -13.82 14.61 10.04
N GLU A 52 -13.65 14.57 11.36
CA GLU A 52 -13.86 15.72 12.25
C GLU A 52 -12.93 16.87 11.88
N LEU A 53 -11.62 16.58 11.68
CA LEU A 53 -10.63 17.57 11.27
C LEU A 53 -11.01 18.25 9.96
N LEU A 54 -11.39 17.48 8.95
CA LEU A 54 -11.68 17.99 7.60
C LEU A 54 -13.03 18.72 7.55
N ARG A 55 -14.05 18.27 8.30
CA ARG A 55 -15.35 18.97 8.41
C ARG A 55 -15.25 20.33 9.09
N ALA A 56 -14.23 20.53 9.92
CA ALA A 56 -13.96 21.83 10.53
C ALA A 56 -13.44 22.86 9.50
N GLN A 57 -13.02 22.44 8.30
CA GLN A 57 -12.52 23.33 7.26
C GLN A 57 -13.66 23.78 6.36
N SER A 58 -13.99 25.06 6.37
CA SER A 58 -15.14 25.62 5.64
C SER A 58 -15.00 25.55 4.10
N HIS A 59 -13.81 25.37 3.57
CA HIS A 59 -13.53 25.26 2.13
C HIS A 59 -13.65 23.83 1.59
N LEU A 60 -13.90 22.83 2.46
CA LEU A 60 -13.99 21.43 2.08
C LEU A 60 -15.43 20.90 2.19
N GLU A 61 -15.85 20.18 1.17
CA GLU A 61 -17.02 19.30 1.23
C GLU A 61 -16.54 17.89 1.58
N VAL A 62 -17.04 17.34 2.69
CA VAL A 62 -16.58 16.06 3.23
C VAL A 62 -17.68 15.00 3.10
N VAL A 63 -17.32 13.88 2.50
CA VAL A 63 -18.16 12.68 2.34
C VAL A 63 -17.52 11.52 3.08
N ARG A 64 -18.31 10.73 3.81
CA ARG A 64 -17.89 9.48 4.45
C ARG A 64 -18.50 8.29 3.72
N ASP A 65 -17.71 7.24 3.47
CA ASP A 65 -18.14 5.94 2.94
C ASP A 65 -17.42 4.82 3.70
N GLY A 66 -18.12 4.16 4.60
CA GLY A 66 -17.46 3.24 5.54
C GLY A 66 -16.41 3.96 6.37
N ASP A 67 -15.16 3.51 6.31
CA ASP A 67 -14.01 4.19 6.92
C ASP A 67 -13.17 5.01 5.92
N CYS A 68 -13.64 5.16 4.68
CA CYS A 68 -13.13 6.15 3.75
C CYS A 68 -13.65 7.56 4.07
N VAL A 69 -12.77 8.55 4.03
CA VAL A 69 -13.09 9.97 4.13
C VAL A 69 -12.62 10.68 2.87
N VAL A 70 -13.55 11.32 2.16
CA VAL A 70 -13.25 12.09 0.95
C VAL A 70 -13.56 13.55 1.20
N ALA A 71 -12.58 14.43 1.03
CA ALA A 71 -12.75 15.88 1.17
C ALA A 71 -12.43 16.59 -0.15
N ARG A 72 -13.28 17.52 -0.58
CA ARG A 72 -13.19 18.14 -1.91
C ARG A 72 -13.30 19.65 -1.83
N THR A 73 -12.44 20.35 -2.56
CA THR A 73 -12.70 21.77 -2.89
C THR A 73 -13.72 21.88 -4.03
N ARG A 74 -14.44 22.99 -4.09
CA ARG A 74 -15.39 23.32 -5.15
C ARG A 74 -15.21 24.75 -5.62
N LEU A 75 -14.04 25.03 -6.15
CA LEU A 75 -13.65 26.36 -6.62
C LEU A 75 -14.02 26.59 -8.08
N GLY A 76 -14.45 25.55 -8.80
CA GLY A 76 -14.78 25.61 -10.22
C GLY A 76 -13.53 25.75 -11.09
N ARG A 77 -12.42 25.15 -10.67
CA ARG A 77 -11.18 25.11 -11.46
C ARG A 77 -11.39 24.25 -12.70
N GLU A 78 -10.64 24.54 -13.77
CA GLU A 78 -10.69 23.79 -15.03
C GLU A 78 -10.27 22.31 -14.84
N GLN A 79 -9.31 22.06 -13.94
CA GLN A 79 -8.76 20.74 -13.67
C GLN A 79 -8.96 20.36 -12.20
N ARG A 80 -9.13 19.07 -11.97
CA ARG A 80 -9.21 18.45 -10.65
C ARG A 80 -8.11 17.43 -10.48
N VAL A 81 -7.50 17.39 -9.29
CA VAL A 81 -6.49 16.41 -8.94
C VAL A 81 -6.89 15.67 -7.66
N VAL A 82 -6.44 14.41 -7.55
CA VAL A 82 -6.60 13.60 -6.35
C VAL A 82 -5.28 13.50 -5.61
N VAL A 83 -5.33 13.60 -4.28
CA VAL A 83 -4.24 13.19 -3.38
C VAL A 83 -4.84 12.13 -2.43
N ALA A 84 -4.28 10.92 -2.46
CA ALA A 84 -4.86 9.79 -1.74
C ALA A 84 -3.84 9.07 -0.84
N GLY A 85 -4.32 8.52 0.29
CA GLY A 85 -3.53 7.69 1.19
C GLY A 85 -4.42 6.80 2.04
N HIS A 86 -3.92 5.58 2.36
CA HIS A 86 -4.65 4.66 3.21
C HIS A 86 -4.43 4.94 4.70
N LEU A 87 -5.44 4.61 5.50
CA LEU A 87 -5.47 4.83 6.95
C LEU A 87 -5.01 3.61 7.73
N ASP A 88 -5.13 2.43 7.14
CA ASP A 88 -4.79 1.18 7.78
C ASP A 88 -3.29 0.89 7.78
N THR A 89 -2.91 -0.08 8.57
CA THR A 89 -1.55 -0.61 8.66
C THR A 89 -1.60 -2.12 8.85
N VAL A 90 -0.49 -2.79 8.55
CA VAL A 90 -0.24 -4.16 9.01
C VAL A 90 -0.20 -4.23 10.56
N PRO A 91 -0.27 -5.43 11.17
CA PRO A 91 -0.27 -5.56 12.63
C PRO A 91 0.88 -4.86 13.34
N VAL A 92 0.58 -4.32 14.52
CA VAL A 92 1.56 -3.69 15.41
C VAL A 92 2.52 -4.74 15.99
N ALA A 93 3.81 -4.41 16.03
CA ALA A 93 4.89 -5.27 16.53
C ALA A 93 5.64 -4.62 17.70
N GLY A 94 4.89 -4.06 18.67
CA GLY A 94 5.47 -3.34 19.82
C GLY A 94 6.07 -1.98 19.47
N ASN A 95 5.76 -1.45 18.29
CA ASN A 95 6.25 -0.20 17.73
C ASN A 95 5.19 0.93 17.76
N LEU A 96 4.30 0.88 18.72
CA LEU A 96 3.43 1.97 19.18
C LEU A 96 3.49 2.11 20.70
N PRO A 97 3.35 3.32 21.26
CA PRO A 97 3.24 4.60 20.57
C PRO A 97 4.52 5.00 19.85
N SER A 98 4.39 5.96 18.91
CA SER A 98 5.51 6.50 18.15
C SER A 98 6.56 7.17 19.04
N THR A 99 7.82 7.09 18.62
CA THR A 99 8.93 7.78 19.29
C THR A 99 9.70 8.66 18.33
N VAL A 100 10.40 9.66 18.86
CA VAL A 100 11.24 10.57 18.07
C VAL A 100 12.69 10.39 18.51
N GLU A 101 13.58 10.26 17.55
CA GLU A 101 15.00 10.18 17.72
C GLU A 101 15.69 11.35 17.00
N GLU A 102 16.58 12.05 17.70
CA GLU A 102 17.48 13.02 17.07
C GLU A 102 18.77 12.31 16.67
N THR A 103 19.07 12.30 15.39
CA THR A 103 20.27 11.70 14.81
C THR A 103 21.16 12.79 14.20
N PRO A 104 22.45 12.52 13.91
CA PRO A 104 23.31 13.47 13.19
C PRO A 104 22.76 13.87 11.80
N GLU A 105 21.94 12.99 11.19
CA GLU A 105 21.31 13.19 9.88
C GLU A 105 19.96 13.91 9.97
N GLY A 106 19.43 14.15 11.17
CA GLY A 106 18.15 14.83 11.40
C GLY A 106 17.21 14.06 12.32
N VAL A 107 15.98 14.53 12.41
CA VAL A 107 14.93 13.92 13.24
C VAL A 107 14.30 12.72 12.53
N VAL A 108 14.16 11.61 13.23
CA VAL A 108 13.53 10.38 12.76
C VAL A 108 12.35 10.01 13.66
N ILE A 109 11.22 9.67 13.06
CA ILE A 109 10.03 9.22 13.76
C ILE A 109 9.89 7.71 13.58
N HIS A 110 9.86 6.97 14.69
CA HIS A 110 9.69 5.52 14.72
C HIS A 110 8.25 5.17 15.08
N GLY A 111 7.68 4.18 14.43
CA GLY A 111 6.32 3.70 14.71
C GLY A 111 5.66 3.01 13.54
N ARG A 112 4.69 2.12 13.81
CA ARG A 112 3.91 1.44 12.79
C ARG A 112 3.12 2.43 11.94
N GLY A 113 3.26 2.37 10.62
CA GLY A 113 2.62 3.28 9.66
C GLY A 113 3.36 4.60 9.45
N THR A 114 4.51 4.86 10.11
CA THR A 114 5.28 6.09 9.86
C THR A 114 5.76 6.19 8.41
N VAL A 115 5.99 5.05 7.77
CA VAL A 115 6.36 4.90 6.36
C VAL A 115 5.14 4.53 5.54
N ASP A 116 4.41 3.50 5.92
CA ASP A 116 3.33 2.90 5.15
C ASP A 116 1.98 2.99 5.87
N MET A 117 1.13 4.00 5.48
CA MET A 117 1.56 5.23 4.80
C MET A 117 1.05 6.48 5.53
N LYS A 118 0.97 6.42 6.90
CA LYS A 118 0.50 7.55 7.73
C LYS A 118 1.40 8.80 7.63
N GLY A 119 2.69 8.63 7.23
CA GLY A 119 3.54 9.75 6.87
C GLY A 119 2.96 10.56 5.70
N GLY A 120 2.54 9.87 4.66
CA GLY A 120 1.84 10.48 3.52
C GLY A 120 0.49 11.07 3.90
N VAL A 121 -0.29 10.34 4.72
CA VAL A 121 -1.58 10.81 5.26
C VAL A 121 -1.41 12.12 6.04
N ALA A 122 -0.41 12.23 6.92
CA ALA A 122 -0.16 13.45 7.69
C ALA A 122 0.17 14.65 6.79
N VAL A 123 0.97 14.45 5.72
CA VAL A 123 1.25 15.48 4.72
C VAL A 123 -0.02 15.90 4.00
N ALA A 124 -0.82 14.94 3.54
CA ALA A 124 -2.08 15.22 2.84
C ALA A 124 -3.08 15.96 3.74
N LEU A 125 -3.27 15.54 5.00
CA LEU A 125 -4.13 16.22 5.97
C LEU A 125 -3.69 17.67 6.23
N LYS A 126 -2.38 17.87 6.41
CA LYS A 126 -1.82 19.22 6.61
C LYS A 126 -2.18 20.15 5.46
N LEU A 127 -1.94 19.69 4.22
CA LEU A 127 -2.22 20.49 3.03
C LEU A 127 -3.72 20.66 2.77
N ALA A 128 -4.55 19.66 3.06
CA ALA A 128 -6.00 19.77 2.95
C ALA A 128 -6.56 20.88 3.85
N CYS A 129 -5.99 21.04 5.06
CA CYS A 129 -6.40 22.08 5.98
C CYS A 129 -5.83 23.48 5.63
N GLU A 130 -4.63 23.54 5.04
CA GLU A 130 -3.94 24.80 4.74
C GLU A 130 -4.37 25.45 3.43
N LEU A 131 -4.69 24.64 2.40
CA LEU A 131 -4.91 25.11 1.04
C LEU A 131 -6.41 25.37 0.77
N ASP A 132 -6.86 26.58 1.06
CA ASP A 132 -8.23 27.03 0.82
C ASP A 132 -8.51 27.51 -0.61
N GLN A 133 -7.46 27.95 -1.34
CA GLN A 133 -7.53 28.44 -2.72
C GLN A 133 -6.50 27.79 -3.63
N PRO A 134 -6.42 26.46 -3.72
CA PRO A 134 -5.48 25.81 -4.62
C PRO A 134 -5.77 26.14 -6.09
N ARG A 135 -4.78 26.04 -6.95
CA ARG A 135 -4.92 26.32 -8.40
C ARG A 135 -5.73 25.27 -9.15
N PHE A 136 -5.88 24.06 -8.58
CA PHE A 136 -6.78 23.00 -9.04
C PHE A 136 -7.97 22.86 -8.09
N ASP A 137 -9.05 22.26 -8.53
CA ASP A 137 -9.94 21.60 -7.58
C ASP A 137 -9.25 20.34 -7.05
N VAL A 138 -9.19 20.15 -5.74
CA VAL A 138 -8.50 19.02 -5.11
C VAL A 138 -9.50 18.10 -4.43
N THR A 139 -9.31 16.81 -4.63
CA THR A 139 -9.97 15.74 -3.88
C THR A 139 -8.94 15.04 -3.02
N TRP A 140 -9.11 15.11 -1.70
CA TRP A 140 -8.32 14.40 -0.72
C TRP A 140 -9.04 13.12 -0.35
N VAL A 141 -8.38 11.95 -0.49
CA VAL A 141 -8.99 10.63 -0.25
C VAL A 141 -8.19 9.91 0.82
N PHE A 142 -8.83 9.58 1.92
CA PHE A 142 -8.27 8.78 3.00
C PHE A 142 -9.09 7.51 3.07
N TYR A 143 -8.50 6.34 2.81
CA TYR A 143 -9.24 5.11 2.60
C TYR A 143 -8.76 3.97 3.48
N ASP A 144 -9.59 2.96 3.63
CA ASP A 144 -9.41 1.81 4.51
C ASP A 144 -9.01 0.55 3.74
N HIS A 145 -8.47 -0.47 4.45
CA HIS A 145 -8.24 -1.82 3.98
C HIS A 145 -7.32 -1.93 2.74
N GLU A 146 -6.23 -1.17 2.68
CA GLU A 146 -5.22 -1.35 1.62
C GLU A 146 -4.40 -2.63 1.85
N GLU A 147 -4.01 -2.88 3.09
CA GLU A 147 -3.03 -3.87 3.52
C GLU A 147 -3.58 -5.31 3.64
N VAL A 148 -4.78 -5.55 3.13
CA VAL A 148 -5.47 -6.84 3.21
C VAL A 148 -6.01 -7.28 1.84
N ASP A 149 -7.00 -8.17 1.82
CA ASP A 149 -7.60 -8.67 0.58
C ASP A 149 -8.18 -7.52 -0.27
N ALA A 150 -7.83 -7.48 -1.56
CA ALA A 150 -8.21 -6.42 -2.49
C ALA A 150 -9.74 -6.22 -2.60
N SER A 151 -10.56 -7.23 -2.26
CA SER A 151 -12.03 -7.12 -2.23
C SER A 151 -12.57 -6.25 -1.10
N LEU A 152 -11.75 -5.99 -0.07
CA LEU A 152 -12.09 -5.15 1.07
C LEU A 152 -11.63 -3.70 0.90
N ASN A 153 -10.72 -3.44 -0.04
CA ASN A 153 -10.06 -2.15 -0.23
C ASN A 153 -11.05 -1.01 -0.44
N GLY A 154 -10.94 0.03 0.40
CA GLY A 154 -11.85 1.17 0.41
C GLY A 154 -11.81 2.03 -0.85
N LEU A 155 -10.63 2.21 -1.45
CA LEU A 155 -10.51 2.93 -2.72
C LEU A 155 -11.16 2.14 -3.86
N GLY A 156 -11.02 0.80 -3.87
CA GLY A 156 -11.74 -0.07 -4.79
C GLY A 156 -13.26 0.07 -4.65
N ARG A 157 -13.75 0.05 -3.40
CA ARG A 157 -15.17 0.27 -3.08
C ARG A 157 -15.68 1.63 -3.60
N LEU A 158 -14.88 2.71 -3.43
CA LEU A 158 -15.22 4.03 -3.97
C LEU A 158 -15.24 4.02 -5.51
N ALA A 159 -14.26 3.38 -6.15
CA ALA A 159 -14.19 3.28 -7.61
C ALA A 159 -15.41 2.58 -8.20
N ASP A 160 -15.92 1.54 -7.54
CA ASP A 160 -17.07 0.75 -7.99
C ASP A 160 -18.41 1.45 -7.71
N ASN A 161 -18.57 2.05 -6.53
CA ASN A 161 -19.86 2.55 -6.06
C ASN A 161 -20.01 4.07 -6.19
N ARG A 162 -18.92 4.82 -6.12
CA ARG A 162 -18.88 6.28 -6.12
C ARG A 162 -17.77 6.85 -6.98
N PRO A 163 -17.65 6.42 -8.27
CA PRO A 163 -16.64 6.94 -9.17
C PRO A 163 -16.68 8.46 -9.31
N ASP A 164 -17.84 9.08 -9.10
CA ASP A 164 -18.04 10.52 -9.07
C ASP A 164 -17.12 11.25 -8.05
N LEU A 165 -16.74 10.57 -6.99
CA LEU A 165 -15.83 11.11 -5.96
C LEU A 165 -14.36 11.06 -6.39
N LEU A 166 -14.03 10.20 -7.35
CA LEU A 166 -12.66 9.98 -7.82
C LEU A 166 -12.36 10.64 -9.18
N GLU A 167 -13.37 11.22 -9.85
CA GLU A 167 -13.17 11.93 -11.11
C GLU A 167 -12.07 12.99 -10.98
N ALA A 168 -11.03 12.88 -11.80
CA ALA A 168 -9.89 13.79 -11.79
C ALA A 168 -9.07 13.66 -13.10
N ASP A 169 -8.20 14.64 -13.33
CA ASP A 169 -7.27 14.67 -14.46
C ASP A 169 -5.92 14.03 -14.11
N PHE A 170 -5.62 13.94 -12.81
CA PHE A 170 -4.37 13.36 -12.30
C PHE A 170 -4.51 12.96 -10.83
N ALA A 171 -3.79 11.92 -10.39
CA ALA A 171 -3.76 11.47 -9.01
C ALA A 171 -2.34 11.29 -8.47
N VAL A 172 -2.17 11.58 -7.18
CA VAL A 172 -0.95 11.33 -6.41
C VAL A 172 -1.31 10.45 -5.23
N LEU A 173 -0.73 9.26 -5.17
CA LEU A 173 -0.80 8.40 -3.99
C LEU A 173 0.40 8.69 -3.10
N MET A 174 0.11 8.90 -1.82
CA MET A 174 1.10 9.30 -0.83
C MET A 174 1.94 8.14 -0.28
N GLU A 175 2.11 7.09 -1.10
CA GLU A 175 2.93 5.91 -0.85
C GLU A 175 4.40 6.25 -0.56
N PRO A 176 5.11 5.47 0.27
CA PRO A 176 6.51 5.73 0.57
C PRO A 176 7.39 5.57 -0.67
N THR A 177 8.10 6.64 -1.00
CA THR A 177 8.98 6.69 -2.18
C THR A 177 10.32 7.40 -1.90
N GLY A 178 10.62 7.69 -0.62
CA GLY A 178 11.79 8.51 -0.27
C GLY A 178 11.68 9.94 -0.77
N ALA A 179 10.46 10.49 -0.86
CA ALA A 179 10.16 11.82 -1.39
C ALA A 179 10.59 12.00 -2.87
N ARG A 180 10.54 10.93 -3.67
CA ARG A 180 10.75 10.93 -5.13
C ARG A 180 9.50 10.47 -5.84
N VAL A 181 9.33 10.84 -7.09
CA VAL A 181 8.22 10.33 -7.89
C VAL A 181 8.51 8.91 -8.34
N GLU A 182 7.57 7.99 -8.09
CA GLU A 182 7.59 6.66 -8.68
C GLU A 182 6.38 6.49 -9.60
N GLY A 183 6.66 6.25 -10.89
CA GLY A 183 5.64 6.10 -11.93
C GLY A 183 5.08 4.69 -12.00
N GLY A 184 3.77 4.59 -12.23
CA GLY A 184 3.06 3.33 -12.39
C GLY A 184 3.22 2.36 -11.23
N CYS A 185 2.98 1.08 -11.51
CA CYS A 185 3.34 -0.03 -10.62
C CYS A 185 3.36 -1.35 -11.39
N GLN A 186 4.11 -2.34 -10.91
CA GLN A 186 4.02 -3.70 -11.42
C GLN A 186 2.69 -4.34 -11.03
N GLY A 187 2.15 -5.17 -11.92
CA GLY A 187 1.05 -6.06 -11.58
C GLY A 187 1.53 -7.27 -10.79
N THR A 188 0.59 -7.94 -10.16
CA THR A 188 0.87 -9.18 -9.41
C THR A 188 -0.17 -10.25 -9.75
N ILE A 189 0.32 -11.46 -9.99
CA ILE A 189 -0.52 -12.66 -10.11
C ILE A 189 0.07 -13.71 -9.18
N ARG A 190 -0.79 -14.31 -8.35
CA ARG A 190 -0.42 -15.47 -7.55
C ARG A 190 -1.19 -16.68 -8.03
N ILE A 191 -0.46 -17.76 -8.31
CA ILE A 191 -1.04 -19.02 -8.74
C ILE A 191 -0.61 -20.13 -7.79
N ARG A 192 -1.45 -21.18 -7.70
CA ARG A 192 -1.10 -22.42 -7.02
C ARG A 192 -1.11 -23.57 -8.02
N ILE A 193 0.02 -24.29 -8.11
CA ILE A 193 0.15 -25.53 -8.84
C ILE A 193 0.13 -26.69 -7.82
N THR A 194 -0.77 -27.65 -8.03
CA THR A 194 -0.88 -28.86 -7.23
C THR A 194 -0.45 -30.07 -8.05
N VAL A 195 0.43 -30.87 -7.48
CA VAL A 195 0.89 -32.15 -8.06
C VAL A 195 0.28 -33.30 -7.28
N GLU A 196 -0.36 -34.22 -7.99
CA GLU A 196 -0.97 -35.42 -7.43
C GLU A 196 0.02 -36.59 -7.49
N GLY A 197 -0.01 -37.40 -6.45
CA GLY A 197 0.76 -38.61 -6.32
C GLY A 197 -0.10 -39.79 -5.87
N ARG A 198 0.54 -40.74 -5.23
CA ARG A 198 -0.14 -41.90 -4.63
C ARG A 198 0.49 -42.27 -3.29
N ALA A 199 -0.32 -42.31 -2.25
CA ALA A 199 0.12 -42.71 -0.92
C ALA A 199 0.62 -44.18 -0.91
N ALA A 200 1.66 -44.42 -0.13
CA ALA A 200 2.16 -45.73 0.22
C ALA A 200 2.92 -45.68 1.55
N HIS A 201 3.15 -46.79 2.19
CA HIS A 201 4.07 -46.85 3.33
C HIS A 201 5.50 -46.54 2.85
N SER A 202 6.24 -45.68 3.52
CA SER A 202 7.59 -45.28 3.11
C SER A 202 8.57 -46.46 2.98
N ALA A 203 8.38 -47.54 3.78
CA ALA A 203 9.14 -48.78 3.62
C ALA A 203 8.80 -49.59 2.35
N ARG A 204 7.76 -49.17 1.61
CA ARG A 204 7.33 -49.76 0.33
C ARG A 204 7.09 -48.67 -0.70
N ALA A 205 8.06 -47.74 -0.81
CA ALA A 205 7.94 -46.54 -1.65
C ALA A 205 7.60 -46.85 -3.11
N TRP A 206 8.03 -48.00 -3.64
CA TRP A 206 7.74 -48.44 -5.01
C TRP A 206 6.25 -48.68 -5.30
N MET A 207 5.40 -48.75 -4.26
CA MET A 207 3.95 -48.85 -4.40
C MET A 207 3.25 -47.48 -4.49
N GLY A 208 3.97 -46.40 -4.19
CA GLY A 208 3.48 -45.05 -4.21
C GLY A 208 3.97 -44.23 -5.39
N ASN A 209 3.55 -42.97 -5.45
CA ASN A 209 4.15 -41.91 -6.28
C ASN A 209 4.27 -40.65 -5.42
N ASN A 210 5.48 -40.16 -5.24
CA ASN A 210 5.76 -39.07 -4.33
C ASN A 210 5.48 -37.72 -5.01
N ALA A 211 4.40 -37.06 -4.60
CA ALA A 211 3.99 -35.78 -5.14
C ALA A 211 5.00 -34.66 -4.83
N VAL A 212 5.72 -34.72 -3.68
CA VAL A 212 6.76 -33.74 -3.34
C VAL A 212 7.92 -33.84 -4.33
N HIS A 213 8.34 -35.07 -4.70
CA HIS A 213 9.34 -35.24 -5.75
C HIS A 213 8.84 -34.78 -7.12
N GLY A 214 7.53 -34.86 -7.35
CA GLY A 214 6.90 -34.35 -8.58
C GLY A 214 6.98 -32.82 -8.77
N LEU A 215 7.35 -32.06 -7.73
CA LEU A 215 7.61 -30.62 -7.83
C LEU A 215 9.03 -30.29 -8.32
N ALA A 216 9.95 -31.25 -8.40
CA ALA A 216 11.36 -30.98 -8.67
C ALA A 216 11.61 -30.24 -10.00
N ASP A 217 10.98 -30.65 -11.09
CA ASP A 217 11.13 -30.03 -12.40
C ASP A 217 10.59 -28.58 -12.39
N LEU A 218 9.44 -28.37 -11.76
CA LEU A 218 8.82 -27.05 -11.62
C LEU A 218 9.69 -26.09 -10.78
N LEU A 219 10.25 -26.57 -9.66
CA LEU A 219 11.17 -25.77 -8.84
C LEU A 219 12.48 -25.48 -9.55
N THR A 220 12.98 -26.43 -10.36
CA THR A 220 14.18 -26.24 -11.19
C THR A 220 13.92 -25.16 -12.25
N GLN A 221 12.76 -25.19 -12.90
CA GLN A 221 12.34 -24.18 -13.88
C GLN A 221 12.26 -22.79 -13.24
N LEU A 222 11.65 -22.68 -12.04
CA LEU A 222 11.56 -21.42 -11.30
C LEU A 222 12.94 -20.90 -10.87
N ALA A 223 13.83 -21.79 -10.41
CA ALA A 223 15.19 -21.42 -10.02
C ALA A 223 16.05 -20.93 -11.21
N ALA A 224 15.73 -21.37 -12.42
CA ALA A 224 16.40 -20.96 -13.65
C ALA A 224 15.75 -19.76 -14.35
N TYR A 225 14.69 -19.19 -13.76
CA TYR A 225 13.99 -18.05 -14.35
C TYR A 225 14.88 -16.81 -14.42
N GLU A 226 15.01 -16.25 -15.62
CA GLU A 226 15.72 -15.00 -15.86
C GLU A 226 14.70 -13.83 -15.91
N PRO A 227 14.75 -12.88 -14.94
CA PRO A 227 13.85 -11.76 -14.92
C PRO A 227 13.95 -10.89 -16.16
N ARG A 228 12.84 -10.69 -16.86
CA ARG A 228 12.77 -9.74 -17.97
C ARG A 228 12.95 -8.31 -17.45
N ARG A 229 13.75 -7.52 -18.14
CA ARG A 229 13.86 -6.07 -17.94
C ARG A 229 13.23 -5.38 -19.14
N ILE A 230 12.36 -4.45 -18.89
CA ILE A 230 11.58 -3.77 -19.93
C ILE A 230 11.50 -2.28 -19.64
N ASP A 231 11.79 -1.45 -20.63
CA ASP A 231 11.52 -0.04 -20.59
C ASP A 231 10.03 0.22 -20.90
N VAL A 232 9.38 0.94 -20.00
CA VAL A 232 8.01 1.43 -20.21
C VAL A 232 8.01 2.92 -19.92
N GLU A 233 7.85 3.72 -20.98
CA GLU A 233 7.79 5.18 -20.90
C GLU A 233 9.06 5.80 -20.23
N GLY A 234 10.23 5.21 -20.51
CA GLY A 234 11.51 5.67 -19.97
C GLY A 234 11.87 5.15 -18.58
N LEU A 235 11.04 4.28 -18.00
CA LEU A 235 11.31 3.61 -16.72
C LEU A 235 11.61 2.12 -16.92
N GLU A 236 12.74 1.64 -16.41
CA GLU A 236 13.09 0.22 -16.48
C GLU A 236 12.40 -0.58 -15.36
N TYR A 237 11.47 -1.44 -15.72
CA TYR A 237 10.85 -2.42 -14.82
C TYR A 237 11.56 -3.77 -14.91
N ARG A 238 11.73 -4.43 -13.76
CA ARG A 238 12.27 -5.77 -13.66
C ARG A 238 11.21 -6.72 -13.12
N GLU A 239 10.81 -7.69 -13.95
CA GLU A 239 9.83 -8.71 -13.57
C GLU A 239 10.39 -9.72 -12.57
N GLY A 240 9.52 -10.48 -11.94
CA GLY A 240 9.91 -11.55 -11.01
C GLY A 240 8.91 -12.69 -11.04
N LEU A 241 9.41 -13.92 -11.05
CA LEU A 241 8.60 -15.15 -10.97
C LEU A 241 9.20 -16.06 -9.92
N ASN A 242 8.52 -16.19 -8.76
CA ASN A 242 9.10 -16.83 -7.59
C ASN A 242 8.14 -17.78 -6.91
N ALA A 243 8.62 -18.95 -6.47
CA ALA A 243 7.92 -19.75 -5.47
C ALA A 243 7.92 -19.01 -4.13
N VAL A 244 6.75 -18.71 -3.59
CA VAL A 244 6.60 -17.95 -2.34
C VAL A 244 6.11 -18.81 -1.17
N ARG A 245 5.49 -19.95 -1.49
CA ARG A 245 5.07 -20.96 -0.50
C ARG A 245 5.09 -22.35 -1.13
N ILE A 246 5.36 -23.37 -0.31
CA ILE A 246 5.35 -24.77 -0.72
C ILE A 246 4.77 -25.63 0.42
N GLY A 247 4.05 -26.68 0.07
CA GLY A 247 3.54 -27.62 1.04
C GLY A 247 3.33 -29.03 0.49
N GLY A 248 3.26 -30.00 1.38
CA GLY A 248 3.01 -31.41 1.04
C GLY A 248 3.32 -32.35 2.19
N GLY A 249 2.87 -33.61 2.04
CA GLY A 249 3.05 -34.66 3.04
C GLY A 249 1.91 -34.73 4.07
N VAL A 250 1.70 -35.91 4.64
CA VAL A 250 0.64 -36.18 5.63
C VAL A 250 1.19 -36.81 6.92
N ALA A 251 2.23 -37.66 6.82
CA ALA A 251 2.91 -38.27 7.96
C ALA A 251 4.31 -38.73 7.55
N GLY A 252 5.22 -38.85 8.52
CA GLY A 252 6.65 -39.18 8.25
C GLY A 252 6.90 -40.57 7.67
N ASN A 253 5.93 -41.47 7.71
CA ASN A 253 6.01 -42.84 7.16
C ASN A 253 5.08 -43.06 5.96
N VAL A 254 4.54 -41.98 5.36
CA VAL A 254 3.63 -42.04 4.20
C VAL A 254 4.29 -41.30 3.01
N ILE A 255 4.33 -41.95 1.85
CA ILE A 255 4.70 -41.29 0.58
C ILE A 255 3.62 -40.22 0.31
N PRO A 256 4.01 -38.95 0.15
CA PRO A 256 3.08 -37.84 -0.05
C PRO A 256 2.17 -38.03 -1.27
N PRO A 257 0.84 -38.10 -1.09
CA PRO A 257 -0.10 -38.24 -2.20
C PRO A 257 -0.42 -36.93 -2.90
N GLN A 258 -0.08 -35.78 -2.29
CA GLN A 258 -0.29 -34.45 -2.86
C GLN A 258 0.79 -33.49 -2.36
N ALA A 259 1.21 -32.60 -3.24
CA ALA A 259 2.06 -31.45 -2.91
C ALA A 259 1.65 -30.25 -3.76
N TRP A 260 1.97 -29.04 -3.30
CA TRP A 260 1.63 -27.81 -3.99
C TRP A 260 2.72 -26.77 -3.83
N VAL A 261 2.79 -25.83 -4.76
CA VAL A 261 3.60 -24.61 -4.69
C VAL A 261 2.76 -23.41 -5.07
N GLU A 262 2.88 -22.33 -4.32
CA GLU A 262 2.37 -21.00 -4.70
C GLU A 262 3.49 -20.21 -5.35
N ILE A 263 3.16 -19.62 -6.49
CA ILE A 263 4.08 -18.87 -7.32
C ILE A 263 3.53 -17.46 -7.46
N ASN A 264 4.36 -16.44 -7.18
CA ASN A 264 4.05 -15.05 -7.42
C ASN A 264 4.77 -14.57 -8.68
N TYR A 265 4.02 -14.00 -9.60
CA TYR A 265 4.50 -13.31 -10.78
C TYR A 265 4.32 -11.81 -10.62
N ARG A 266 5.42 -11.06 -10.64
CA ARG A 266 5.44 -9.60 -10.74
C ARG A 266 5.74 -9.23 -12.18
N PHE A 267 4.79 -8.61 -12.87
CA PHE A 267 4.90 -8.29 -14.30
C PHE A 267 4.92 -6.79 -14.53
N ALA A 268 5.65 -6.39 -15.58
CA ALA A 268 5.79 -4.99 -15.96
C ALA A 268 4.48 -4.42 -16.56
N PRO A 269 4.27 -3.09 -16.49
CA PRO A 269 3.05 -2.45 -16.97
C PRO A 269 2.95 -2.33 -18.51
N ASP A 270 3.74 -3.09 -19.25
CA ASP A 270 3.61 -3.29 -20.69
C ASP A 270 2.60 -4.38 -21.07
N LYS A 271 2.12 -5.16 -20.06
CA LYS A 271 1.14 -6.23 -20.21
C LYS A 271 -0.17 -5.92 -19.52
N SER A 272 -1.26 -6.32 -20.14
CA SER A 272 -2.56 -6.50 -19.48
C SER A 272 -2.55 -7.76 -18.59
N LEU A 273 -3.58 -7.90 -17.75
CA LEU A 273 -3.77 -9.12 -16.94
C LEU A 273 -3.91 -10.37 -17.81
N ASP A 274 -4.64 -10.29 -18.92
CA ASP A 274 -4.87 -11.42 -19.82
C ASP A 274 -3.56 -11.86 -20.50
N GLU A 275 -2.72 -10.91 -20.91
CA GLU A 275 -1.40 -11.20 -21.47
C GLU A 275 -0.46 -11.81 -20.43
N ALA A 276 -0.48 -11.31 -19.19
CA ALA A 276 0.30 -11.84 -18.09
C ALA A 276 -0.15 -13.27 -17.69
N LEU A 277 -1.47 -13.53 -17.69
CA LEU A 277 -2.01 -14.88 -17.50
C LEU A 277 -1.68 -15.80 -18.67
N GLY A 278 -1.71 -15.28 -19.91
CA GLY A 278 -1.29 -16.00 -21.11
C GLY A 278 0.15 -16.47 -21.00
N TYR A 279 1.05 -15.57 -20.60
CA TYR A 279 2.46 -15.87 -20.34
C TYR A 279 2.63 -16.97 -19.27
N LEU A 280 1.89 -16.92 -18.16
CA LEU A 280 1.96 -17.99 -17.15
C LEU A 280 1.48 -19.35 -17.68
N ARG A 281 0.46 -19.38 -18.58
CA ARG A 281 0.02 -20.61 -19.22
C ARG A 281 1.08 -21.20 -20.15
N GLU A 282 1.85 -20.35 -20.82
CA GLU A 282 2.99 -20.78 -21.67
C GLU A 282 4.16 -21.30 -20.83
N VAL A 283 4.53 -20.53 -19.77
CA VAL A 283 5.65 -20.92 -18.87
C VAL A 283 5.36 -22.24 -18.18
N PHE A 284 4.13 -22.47 -17.74
CA PHE A 284 3.71 -23.67 -17.02
C PHE A 284 2.88 -24.62 -17.91
N ASP A 285 3.24 -24.70 -19.20
CA ASP A 285 2.58 -25.67 -20.09
C ASP A 285 2.67 -27.09 -19.53
N GLY A 286 1.57 -27.83 -19.57
CA GLY A 286 1.42 -29.15 -18.96
C GLY A 286 1.01 -29.14 -17.48
N TYR A 287 1.06 -28.02 -16.78
CA TYR A 287 0.55 -27.89 -15.41
C TYR A 287 -0.82 -27.21 -15.39
N ARG A 288 -1.70 -27.70 -14.54
CA ARG A 288 -2.93 -26.97 -14.17
C ARG A 288 -2.65 -26.12 -12.97
N PHE A 289 -3.06 -24.86 -12.99
CA PHE A 289 -2.94 -23.97 -11.84
C PHE A 289 -4.27 -23.28 -11.53
N GLU A 290 -4.42 -22.92 -10.28
CA GLU A 290 -5.47 -22.07 -9.74
C GLU A 290 -4.90 -20.65 -9.55
N VAL A 291 -5.62 -19.61 -9.95
CA VAL A 291 -5.28 -18.22 -9.66
C VAL A 291 -5.81 -17.90 -8.26
N THR A 292 -4.94 -17.50 -7.36
CA THR A 292 -5.28 -17.21 -5.96
C THR A 292 -5.24 -15.71 -5.64
N ASP A 293 -4.61 -14.90 -6.51
CA ASP A 293 -4.57 -13.44 -6.38
C ASP A 293 -4.26 -12.81 -7.76
N LEU A 294 -4.85 -11.64 -8.03
CA LEU A 294 -4.79 -11.02 -9.34
C LEU A 294 -4.95 -9.49 -9.22
N SER A 295 -3.90 -8.74 -9.53
CA SER A 295 -3.96 -7.28 -9.53
C SER A 295 -3.26 -6.71 -10.78
N PRO A 296 -3.91 -5.80 -11.52
CA PRO A 296 -3.35 -5.24 -12.75
C PRO A 296 -2.16 -4.32 -12.48
N ALA A 297 -1.25 -4.22 -13.45
CA ALA A 297 -0.21 -3.20 -13.46
C ALA A 297 -0.79 -1.83 -13.84
N ALA A 298 -0.07 -0.76 -13.53
CA ALA A 298 -0.37 0.59 -14.01
C ALA A 298 0.81 1.15 -14.81
N ARG A 299 0.52 1.71 -15.99
CA ARG A 299 1.54 2.43 -16.77
C ARG A 299 1.97 3.69 -16.04
N PRO A 300 3.21 4.17 -16.21
CA PRO A 300 3.72 5.38 -15.56
C PRO A 300 2.88 6.63 -15.82
N GLY A 301 2.39 6.83 -17.02
CA GLY A 301 1.61 8.00 -17.41
C GLY A 301 2.39 9.31 -17.35
N LEU A 302 3.73 9.26 -17.31
CA LEU A 302 4.61 10.42 -17.17
C LEU A 302 4.70 11.30 -18.42
N ASP A 303 4.17 10.84 -19.55
CA ASP A 303 4.01 11.59 -20.79
C ASP A 303 2.85 12.61 -20.72
N ARG A 304 1.98 12.49 -19.73
CA ARG A 304 0.82 13.38 -19.56
C ARG A 304 1.25 14.76 -19.02
N PRO A 305 0.64 15.86 -19.50
CA PRO A 305 1.06 17.22 -19.13
C PRO A 305 1.08 17.46 -17.60
N LEU A 306 0.02 17.05 -16.87
CA LEU A 306 -0.05 17.22 -15.41
C LEU A 306 0.98 16.38 -14.66
N ALA A 307 1.30 15.16 -15.16
CA ALA A 307 2.35 14.35 -14.57
C ALA A 307 3.73 14.98 -14.75
N GLN A 308 4.03 15.50 -15.94
CA GLN A 308 5.29 16.22 -16.20
C GLN A 308 5.39 17.48 -15.34
N GLU A 309 4.31 18.22 -15.22
CA GLU A 309 4.25 19.41 -14.39
C GLU A 309 4.46 19.05 -12.90
N PHE A 310 3.84 17.98 -12.42
CA PHE A 310 4.05 17.48 -11.06
C PHE A 310 5.51 17.10 -10.81
N VAL A 311 6.11 16.29 -11.69
CA VAL A 311 7.53 15.89 -11.58
C VAL A 311 8.44 17.11 -11.54
N ASN A 312 8.19 18.11 -12.39
CA ASN A 312 8.98 19.36 -12.40
C ASN A 312 8.79 20.15 -11.10
N ALA A 313 7.58 20.20 -10.54
CA ALA A 313 7.29 20.95 -9.33
C ALA A 313 7.90 20.33 -8.07
N VAL A 314 7.88 19.00 -7.94
CA VAL A 314 8.45 18.30 -6.77
C VAL A 314 9.96 18.10 -6.93
N GLY A 315 10.46 18.09 -8.16
CA GLY A 315 11.88 17.94 -8.50
C GLY A 315 12.33 16.48 -8.50
N GLY A 316 13.53 16.25 -9.03
CA GLY A 316 14.14 14.94 -9.12
C GLY A 316 13.78 14.16 -10.39
N GLU A 317 14.30 12.96 -10.48
CA GLU A 317 14.06 11.99 -11.55
C GLU A 317 12.99 10.99 -11.11
N ALA A 318 12.05 10.69 -12.00
CA ALA A 318 11.04 9.68 -11.73
C ALA A 318 11.65 8.27 -11.81
N LEU A 319 11.21 7.39 -10.94
CA LEU A 319 11.66 6.00 -10.81
C LEU A 319 10.49 5.03 -11.08
N PRO A 320 10.78 3.76 -11.43
CA PRO A 320 9.75 2.73 -11.53
C PRO A 320 9.29 2.28 -10.13
N LYS A 321 7.97 2.08 -9.95
CA LYS A 321 7.43 1.39 -8.76
C LYS A 321 7.43 -0.12 -8.98
N TYR A 322 8.20 -0.85 -8.18
CA TYR A 322 8.26 -2.32 -8.25
C TYR A 322 7.14 -3.00 -7.44
N GLY A 323 6.68 -2.39 -6.36
CA GLY A 323 5.50 -2.85 -5.62
C GLY A 323 4.21 -2.56 -6.38
N TRP A 324 3.16 -3.34 -6.13
CA TRP A 324 1.82 -2.96 -6.53
C TRP A 324 1.29 -1.89 -5.57
N THR A 325 0.55 -0.93 -6.09
CA THR A 325 -0.13 0.11 -5.30
C THR A 325 -1.44 0.48 -5.98
N ASP A 326 -2.29 1.19 -5.28
CA ASP A 326 -3.60 1.63 -5.75
C ASP A 326 -3.56 2.67 -6.92
N VAL A 327 -2.38 3.10 -7.39
CA VAL A 327 -2.28 3.80 -8.70
C VAL A 327 -2.90 2.98 -9.82
N SER A 328 -2.91 1.66 -9.68
CA SER A 328 -3.55 0.72 -10.60
C SER A 328 -5.06 0.96 -10.72
N ARG A 329 -5.74 1.32 -9.63
CA ARG A 329 -7.18 1.62 -9.64
C ARG A 329 -7.48 2.93 -10.37
N PHE A 330 -6.68 3.97 -10.16
CA PHE A 330 -6.80 5.20 -10.93
C PHE A 330 -6.51 4.96 -12.42
N SER A 331 -5.50 4.16 -12.74
CA SER A 331 -5.21 3.77 -14.13
C SER A 331 -6.39 3.04 -14.78
N ALA A 332 -7.08 2.16 -14.04
CA ALA A 332 -8.29 1.48 -14.52
C ALA A 332 -9.47 2.44 -14.78
N LEU A 333 -9.54 3.56 -14.06
CA LEU A 333 -10.48 4.65 -14.30
C LEU A 333 -10.03 5.60 -15.43
N GLY A 334 -8.87 5.36 -16.05
CA GLY A 334 -8.31 6.21 -17.09
C GLY A 334 -7.63 7.48 -16.56
N ILE A 335 -7.39 7.56 -15.26
CA ILE A 335 -6.75 8.69 -14.58
C ILE A 335 -5.26 8.39 -14.41
N PRO A 336 -4.36 9.20 -15.00
CA PRO A 336 -2.92 9.08 -14.78
C PRO A 336 -2.58 9.26 -13.29
N ALA A 337 -1.74 8.39 -12.74
CA ALA A 337 -1.41 8.43 -11.32
C ALA A 337 0.05 8.08 -11.05
N VAL A 338 0.62 8.71 -10.03
CA VAL A 338 1.98 8.45 -9.54
C VAL A 338 1.98 8.21 -8.04
N ASN A 339 3.05 7.58 -7.54
CA ASN A 339 3.33 7.48 -6.11
C ASN A 339 4.32 8.57 -5.73
N TYR A 340 4.06 9.28 -4.62
CA TYR A 340 4.95 10.30 -4.08
C TYR A 340 4.68 10.53 -2.61
N GLY A 341 5.57 10.09 -1.74
CA GLY A 341 5.39 10.27 -0.30
C GLY A 341 6.68 10.08 0.50
N PRO A 342 6.62 10.37 1.81
CA PRO A 342 7.76 10.30 2.69
C PRO A 342 8.09 8.86 3.08
N GLY A 343 9.31 8.63 3.54
CA GLY A 343 9.78 7.35 4.03
C GLY A 343 10.40 6.46 2.95
N ASP A 344 11.27 5.57 3.39
CA ASP A 344 11.90 4.55 2.55
C ASP A 344 11.00 3.31 2.51
N SER A 345 10.48 2.96 1.33
CA SER A 345 9.59 1.82 1.13
C SER A 345 10.19 0.47 1.56
N SER A 346 11.51 0.36 1.67
CA SER A 346 12.17 -0.85 2.17
C SER A 346 11.96 -1.08 3.67
N LEU A 347 11.48 -0.07 4.40
CA LEU A 347 11.14 -0.12 5.82
C LEU A 347 9.66 -0.41 6.08
N ALA A 348 8.82 -0.42 5.05
CA ALA A 348 7.42 -0.82 5.15
C ALA A 348 7.30 -2.23 5.77
N HIS A 349 6.29 -2.42 6.63
CA HIS A 349 5.98 -3.69 7.32
C HIS A 349 7.05 -4.19 8.31
N ARG A 350 8.16 -3.48 8.49
CA ARG A 350 9.21 -3.88 9.43
C ARG A 350 8.87 -3.48 10.86
N ASP A 351 9.44 -4.21 11.83
CA ASP A 351 9.27 -3.87 13.25
C ASP A 351 10.00 -2.58 13.62
N ASP A 352 11.09 -2.25 12.91
CA ASP A 352 11.90 -1.03 13.05
C ASP A 352 11.50 0.07 12.06
N GLU A 353 10.24 0.10 11.64
CA GLU A 353 9.67 1.09 10.74
C GLU A 353 9.87 2.51 11.26
N ARG A 354 10.38 3.39 10.39
CA ARG A 354 10.71 4.77 10.75
C ARG A 354 10.76 5.69 9.53
N CYS A 355 10.40 6.96 9.73
CA CYS A 355 10.38 7.99 8.69
C CYS A 355 11.24 9.21 9.10
N PRO A 356 12.17 9.67 8.24
CA PRO A 356 12.86 10.93 8.45
C PRO A 356 11.91 12.13 8.36
N ALA A 357 11.97 13.05 9.31
CA ALA A 357 11.14 14.26 9.32
C ALA A 357 11.36 15.14 8.06
N ASP A 358 12.57 15.15 7.52
CA ASP A 358 12.89 15.90 6.30
C ASP A 358 12.10 15.39 5.09
N HIS A 359 11.80 14.08 4.99
CA HIS A 359 10.96 13.55 3.92
C HIS A 359 9.53 14.10 4.00
N LEU A 360 8.96 14.27 5.20
CA LEU A 360 7.65 14.91 5.37
C LEU A 360 7.66 16.33 4.83
N LYS A 361 8.70 17.08 5.19
CA LYS A 361 8.86 18.48 4.75
C LYS A 361 9.04 18.58 3.23
N ILE A 362 9.89 17.74 2.65
CA ILE A 362 10.15 17.74 1.19
C ILE A 362 8.84 17.44 0.44
N CYS A 363 8.06 16.44 0.90
CA CYS A 363 6.78 16.09 0.28
C CYS A 363 5.76 17.22 0.42
N ALA A 364 5.62 17.82 1.61
CA ALA A 364 4.69 18.92 1.82
C ALA A 364 5.05 20.15 0.99
N ASP A 365 6.32 20.53 0.96
CA ASP A 365 6.79 21.68 0.18
C ASP A 365 6.66 21.43 -1.33
N GLY A 366 6.91 20.19 -1.80
CA GLY A 366 6.73 19.80 -3.19
C GLY A 366 5.27 19.90 -3.64
N LEU A 367 4.36 19.27 -2.88
CA LEU A 367 2.93 19.33 -3.15
C LEU A 367 2.38 20.76 -3.03
N ARG A 368 2.83 21.54 -2.04
CA ARG A 368 2.41 22.95 -1.88
C ARG A 368 2.79 23.77 -3.09
N ARG A 369 4.02 23.64 -3.61
CA ARG A 369 4.45 24.34 -4.83
C ARG A 369 3.62 23.96 -6.06
N TRP A 370 3.20 22.71 -6.14
CA TRP A 370 2.40 22.23 -7.26
C TRP A 370 0.93 22.66 -7.16
N LEU A 371 0.35 22.65 -5.95
CA LEU A 371 -1.06 22.95 -5.71
C LEU A 371 -1.34 24.45 -5.54
N ALA A 372 -0.36 25.27 -5.15
CA ALA A 372 -0.49 26.72 -5.02
C ALA A 372 -0.24 27.42 -6.38
#